data_007106e372f83b701a7117ffcd88cd2b
#
_entry.id   007106e372f83b701a7117ffcd88cd2b
#
_cell.length_a   1.000
_cell.length_b   1.000
_cell.length_c   1.000
_cell.angle_alpha   90.00
_cell.angle_beta   90.00
_cell.angle_gamma   90.00
#
_symmetry.space_group_name_H-M   'P 1'
#
loop_
_entity.id
_entity.type
_entity.pdbx_description
1 polymer ?
#
loop_
_entity_poly.entity_id
_entity_poly.type
_entity_poly.pdbx_seq_one_letter_code
_entity_poly.pdbx_strand_id
1 'polypeptide(L)'
;EISACLVGSEMCIRDSTGGASNLTYLLRYPTRDLILRRPPAGTKAKGAHDMRREHDIQRALAPVFPAVAPMIAFCDDAGVIGSDFYVMERLDGIILRKNIPAELGLGEAEVRALCTAAIDQLVALHSIDVAGTELERFGKGEGYVKRQVDGWSARYRKARTHGVRHGTGSFEKVMAWLDEHQPHDVGNCLIHNDFRFDNLVLAHDDPTRVIGVLDWEMATLGDPLMDLGGALAYWVQADDDRIMRGSRRQPTHAPGMLTRDEVWQYYAHASGRAISPKDQL
;
A
#
# COMPACT_ATOMS: atom_id res chain seq x y z
N GLU A 1 -29.72 5.81 4.02
CA GLU A 1 -29.30 5.51 2.62
C GLU A 1 -28.61 4.15 2.50
N ILE A 2 -27.75 3.74 3.44
CA ILE A 2 -27.11 2.41 3.42
C ILE A 2 -28.14 1.29 3.54
N SER A 3 -29.18 1.49 4.35
CA SER A 3 -30.29 0.53 4.50
C SER A 3 -31.03 0.31 3.17
N ALA A 4 -31.20 1.36 2.36
CA ALA A 4 -31.83 1.27 1.04
C ALA A 4 -30.94 0.61 -0.01
N CYS A 5 -29.59 0.68 0.14
CA CYS A 5 -28.66 0.00 -0.74
C CYS A 5 -28.52 -1.51 -0.41
N LEU A 6 -28.84 -1.92 0.82
CA LEU A 6 -28.71 -3.31 1.27
C LEU A 6 -30.01 -4.11 1.20
N VAL A 7 -31.16 -3.44 1.04
CA VAL A 7 -32.51 -4.07 1.04
C VAL A 7 -33.11 -3.98 -0.36
N GLY A 8 -32.88 -4.99 -1.17
CA GLY A 8 -33.62 -5.16 -2.42
C GLY A 8 -32.89 -6.00 -3.45
N SER A 9 -33.37 -7.24 -3.62
CA SER A 9 -32.99 -8.23 -4.63
C SER A 9 -31.58 -8.87 -4.50
N GLU A 10 -31.56 -10.18 -4.48
CA GLU A 10 -30.46 -11.14 -4.69
C GLU A 10 -29.02 -10.59 -4.53
N MET A 11 -28.62 -10.22 -3.32
CA MET A 11 -27.25 -9.91 -2.98
C MET A 11 -26.50 -11.17 -2.58
N CYS A 12 -25.39 -11.49 -3.27
CA CYS A 12 -24.51 -12.57 -2.90
C CYS A 12 -23.28 -12.01 -2.20
N ILE A 13 -22.98 -12.45 -0.98
CA ILE A 13 -21.77 -12.05 -0.23
C ILE A 13 -20.76 -13.17 -0.36
N ARG A 14 -19.51 -12.85 -0.77
CA ARG A 14 -18.39 -13.79 -0.81
C ARG A 14 -17.19 -13.19 -0.11
N ASP A 15 -16.46 -14.00 0.67
CA ASP A 15 -15.14 -13.62 1.15
C ASP A 15 -14.21 -13.37 -0.03
N SER A 16 -13.56 -12.20 -0.04
CA SER A 16 -12.48 -11.92 -0.96
C SER A 16 -11.19 -12.45 -0.35
N THR A 17 -10.66 -13.53 -0.91
CA THR A 17 -9.37 -14.08 -0.50
C THR A 17 -8.25 -13.11 -0.88
N GLY A 18 -7.69 -12.35 0.08
CA GLY A 18 -6.55 -11.49 -0.23
C GLY A 18 -6.21 -10.39 0.77
N GLY A 19 -7.06 -10.06 1.75
CA GLY A 19 -6.73 -9.09 2.79
C GLY A 19 -6.05 -9.77 3.98
N ALA A 20 -4.83 -9.37 4.33
CA ALA A 20 -4.12 -9.92 5.49
C ALA A 20 -4.56 -9.29 6.82
N SER A 21 -5.10 -8.06 6.78
CA SER A 21 -5.38 -7.23 7.97
C SER A 21 -6.87 -6.99 8.18
N ASN A 22 -7.60 -6.51 7.16
CA ASN A 22 -9.03 -6.21 7.21
C ASN A 22 -9.84 -7.25 6.44
N LEU A 23 -11.06 -7.53 6.90
CA LEU A 23 -11.98 -8.41 6.21
C LEU A 23 -12.58 -7.67 5.00
N THR A 24 -12.52 -8.29 3.83
CA THR A 24 -12.99 -7.74 2.56
C THR A 24 -14.03 -8.67 1.97
N TYR A 25 -15.21 -8.14 1.68
CA TYR A 25 -16.33 -8.89 1.13
C TYR A 25 -16.75 -8.33 -0.22
N LEU A 26 -16.96 -9.20 -1.18
CA LEU A 26 -17.58 -8.88 -2.45
C LEU A 26 -19.12 -8.90 -2.28
N LEU A 27 -19.75 -7.77 -2.52
CA LEU A 27 -21.20 -7.62 -2.59
C LEU A 27 -21.60 -7.60 -4.07
N ARG A 28 -22.25 -8.66 -4.52
CA ARG A 28 -22.66 -8.79 -5.91
C ARG A 28 -24.12 -8.44 -6.07
N TYR A 29 -24.39 -7.43 -6.90
CA TYR A 29 -25.72 -7.02 -7.31
C TYR A 29 -25.92 -7.29 -8.81
N PRO A 30 -27.17 -7.35 -9.29
CA PRO A 30 -27.44 -7.59 -10.71
C PRO A 30 -26.80 -6.55 -11.66
N THR A 31 -26.59 -5.32 -11.21
CA THR A 31 -26.10 -4.19 -12.03
C THR A 31 -24.67 -3.77 -11.72
N ARG A 32 -24.11 -4.16 -10.58
CA ARG A 32 -22.75 -3.79 -10.19
C ARG A 32 -22.21 -4.64 -9.04
N ASP A 33 -20.92 -4.74 -8.95
CA ASP A 33 -20.20 -5.33 -7.82
C ASP A 33 -19.69 -4.21 -6.91
N LEU A 34 -19.80 -4.42 -5.58
CA LEU A 34 -19.24 -3.51 -4.57
C LEU A 34 -18.32 -4.29 -3.63
N ILE A 35 -17.43 -3.57 -2.98
CA ILE A 35 -16.57 -4.10 -1.93
C ILE A 35 -16.96 -3.49 -0.58
N LEU A 36 -17.19 -4.34 0.41
CA LEU A 36 -17.35 -3.95 1.81
C LEU A 36 -16.07 -4.32 2.56
N ARG A 37 -15.48 -3.34 3.27
CA ARG A 37 -14.34 -3.57 4.17
C ARG A 37 -14.72 -3.30 5.62
N ARG A 38 -14.32 -4.20 6.51
CA ARG A 38 -14.51 -4.07 7.95
C ARG A 38 -13.28 -4.60 8.70
N PRO A 39 -13.08 -4.18 9.96
CA PRO A 39 -12.00 -4.72 10.76
C PRO A 39 -12.26 -6.19 11.14
N PRO A 40 -11.23 -6.99 11.44
CA PRO A 40 -11.38 -8.33 11.96
C PRO A 40 -12.06 -8.30 13.34
N ALA A 41 -12.68 -9.41 13.73
CA ALA A 41 -13.22 -9.57 15.09
C ALA A 41 -12.08 -9.71 16.11
N GLY A 42 -12.31 -9.21 17.33
CA GLY A 42 -11.39 -9.36 18.45
C GLY A 42 -10.75 -8.05 18.94
N THR A 43 -9.78 -8.16 19.85
CA THR A 43 -9.09 -7.00 20.45
C THR A 43 -8.11 -6.39 19.45
N LYS A 44 -8.26 -5.10 19.18
CA LYS A 44 -7.43 -4.35 18.24
C LYS A 44 -6.37 -3.55 18.98
N ALA A 45 -5.18 -3.45 18.39
CA ALA A 45 -4.21 -2.46 18.85
C ALA A 45 -4.76 -1.04 18.58
N LYS A 46 -4.50 -0.10 19.49
CA LYS A 46 -4.98 1.29 19.35
C LYS A 46 -4.48 1.90 18.03
N GLY A 47 -5.41 2.32 17.18
CA GLY A 47 -5.11 2.92 15.87
C GLY A 47 -4.85 1.91 14.73
N ALA A 48 -4.95 0.60 14.98
CA ALA A 48 -4.98 -0.41 13.92
C ALA A 48 -6.42 -0.57 13.40
N HIS A 49 -6.56 -0.83 12.10
CA HIS A 49 -7.86 -1.08 11.46
C HIS A 49 -8.86 0.08 11.59
N ASP A 50 -8.39 1.32 11.42
CA ASP A 50 -9.23 2.52 11.45
C ASP A 50 -9.95 2.70 10.10
N MET A 51 -11.17 2.13 10.01
CA MET A 51 -11.99 2.15 8.80
C MET A 51 -12.39 3.56 8.38
N ARG A 52 -12.63 4.46 9.34
CA ARG A 52 -12.96 5.85 9.04
C ARG A 52 -11.79 6.57 8.38
N ARG A 53 -10.61 6.38 8.93
CA ARG A 53 -9.40 6.99 8.37
C ARG A 53 -9.12 6.48 6.97
N GLU A 54 -9.20 5.18 6.74
CA GLU A 54 -9.00 4.56 5.43
C GLU A 54 -10.04 5.06 4.40
N HIS A 55 -11.32 5.09 4.78
CA HIS A 55 -12.39 5.67 3.97
C HIS A 55 -12.14 7.14 3.64
N ASP A 56 -11.84 7.96 4.65
CA ASP A 56 -11.72 9.42 4.49
C ASP A 56 -10.52 9.81 3.62
N ILE A 57 -9.39 9.08 3.74
CA ILE A 57 -8.22 9.27 2.85
C ILE A 57 -8.64 9.00 1.39
N GLN A 58 -9.25 7.86 1.11
CA GLN A 58 -9.66 7.49 -0.25
C GLN A 58 -10.68 8.47 -0.82
N ARG A 59 -11.66 8.90 -0.01
CA ARG A 59 -12.65 9.89 -0.40
C ARG A 59 -12.01 11.24 -0.75
N ALA A 60 -11.08 11.71 0.07
CA ALA A 60 -10.37 12.96 -0.16
C ALA A 60 -9.40 12.89 -1.36
N LEU A 61 -8.87 11.70 -1.65
CA LEU A 61 -7.93 11.43 -2.72
C LEU A 61 -8.61 11.32 -4.10
N ALA A 62 -9.85 10.81 -4.16
CA ALA A 62 -10.55 10.53 -5.41
C ALA A 62 -10.61 11.67 -6.43
N PRO A 63 -10.77 12.96 -6.05
CA PRO A 63 -10.79 14.06 -7.02
C PRO A 63 -9.45 14.35 -7.71
N VAL A 64 -8.32 13.93 -7.11
CA VAL A 64 -6.96 14.30 -7.55
C VAL A 64 -6.09 13.11 -7.94
N PHE A 65 -6.54 11.89 -7.64
CA PHE A 65 -5.84 10.64 -7.95
C PHE A 65 -6.84 9.61 -8.50
N PRO A 66 -6.94 9.46 -9.83
CA PRO A 66 -7.96 8.59 -10.46
C PRO A 66 -7.83 7.10 -10.11
N ALA A 67 -6.63 6.65 -9.71
CA ALA A 67 -6.37 5.25 -9.38
C ALA A 67 -6.82 4.87 -7.95
N VAL A 68 -7.89 5.46 -7.44
CA VAL A 68 -8.50 5.06 -6.17
C VAL A 68 -9.96 4.64 -6.41
N ALA A 69 -10.42 3.62 -5.68
CA ALA A 69 -11.79 3.15 -5.82
C ALA A 69 -12.79 4.22 -5.30
N PRO A 70 -13.88 4.53 -6.04
CA PRO A 70 -14.92 5.44 -5.57
C PRO A 70 -15.57 4.94 -4.28
N MET A 71 -15.60 5.81 -3.26
CA MET A 71 -16.28 5.53 -1.98
C MET A 71 -17.78 5.69 -2.13
N ILE A 72 -18.55 4.70 -1.70
CA ILE A 72 -20.02 4.70 -1.76
C ILE A 72 -20.61 5.14 -0.42
N ALA A 73 -20.15 4.56 0.68
CA ALA A 73 -20.70 4.82 2.01
C ALA A 73 -19.75 4.44 3.13
N PHE A 74 -19.91 5.11 4.28
CA PHE A 74 -19.29 4.72 5.55
C PHE A 74 -20.38 4.54 6.59
N CYS A 75 -20.28 3.50 7.44
CA CYS A 75 -21.17 3.24 8.56
C CYS A 75 -20.37 3.07 9.85
N ASP A 76 -20.68 3.86 10.87
CA ASP A 76 -20.11 3.79 12.21
C ASP A 76 -21.09 3.18 13.24
N ASP A 77 -22.25 2.72 12.79
CA ASP A 77 -23.21 2.01 13.65
C ASP A 77 -22.83 0.54 13.77
N ALA A 78 -22.24 0.17 14.91
CA ALA A 78 -21.92 -1.21 15.23
C ALA A 78 -23.15 -2.12 15.34
N GLY A 79 -24.35 -1.57 15.47
CA GLY A 79 -25.61 -2.34 15.50
C GLY A 79 -25.90 -3.03 14.15
N VAL A 80 -25.32 -2.56 13.04
CA VAL A 80 -25.58 -3.11 11.70
C VAL A 80 -24.85 -4.42 11.46
N ILE A 81 -23.53 -4.47 11.66
CA ILE A 81 -22.72 -5.69 11.43
C ILE A 81 -21.67 -5.95 12.54
N GLY A 82 -21.81 -5.32 13.69
CA GLY A 82 -20.92 -5.51 14.84
C GLY A 82 -19.65 -4.67 14.84
N SER A 83 -19.45 -3.80 13.85
CA SER A 83 -18.33 -2.86 13.76
C SER A 83 -18.60 -1.79 12.72
N ASP A 84 -17.81 -0.72 12.75
CA ASP A 84 -17.68 0.20 11.64
C ASP A 84 -17.24 -0.50 10.35
N PHE A 85 -17.67 0.03 9.21
CA PHE A 85 -17.30 -0.49 7.89
C PHE A 85 -17.49 0.59 6.83
N TYR A 86 -16.91 0.36 5.66
CA TYR A 86 -17.21 1.16 4.48
C TYR A 86 -17.46 0.30 3.25
N VAL A 87 -18.11 0.92 2.28
CA VAL A 87 -18.42 0.32 0.99
C VAL A 87 -17.83 1.19 -0.11
N MET A 88 -17.17 0.55 -1.08
CA MET A 88 -16.59 1.18 -2.26
C MET A 88 -16.98 0.42 -3.53
N GLU A 89 -16.79 1.03 -4.69
CA GLU A 89 -16.90 0.32 -5.95
C GLU A 89 -15.81 -0.73 -6.08
N ARG A 90 -16.14 -1.86 -6.72
CA ARG A 90 -15.14 -2.84 -7.11
C ARG A 90 -14.42 -2.34 -8.36
N LEU A 91 -13.11 -2.24 -8.28
CA LEU A 91 -12.27 -2.10 -9.47
C LEU A 91 -12.15 -3.47 -10.12
N ASP A 92 -12.70 -3.59 -11.33
CA ASP A 92 -12.66 -4.84 -12.08
C ASP A 92 -11.40 -4.89 -12.96
N GLY A 93 -10.45 -5.73 -12.58
CA GLY A 93 -9.15 -5.82 -13.21
C GLY A 93 -8.30 -6.97 -12.69
N ILE A 94 -7.06 -7.01 -13.14
CA ILE A 94 -6.08 -8.04 -12.84
C ILE A 94 -5.19 -7.59 -11.68
N ILE A 95 -5.07 -8.41 -10.66
CA ILE A 95 -4.13 -8.20 -9.55
C ILE A 95 -3.02 -9.24 -9.65
N LEU A 96 -1.80 -8.77 -9.86
CA LEU A 96 -0.64 -9.64 -9.89
C LEU A 96 -0.29 -10.11 -8.48
N ARG A 97 0.02 -11.41 -8.37
CA ARG A 97 0.51 -12.01 -7.15
C ARG A 97 2.00 -12.35 -7.34
N LYS A 98 2.41 -13.50 -6.89
CA LYS A 98 3.80 -14.00 -6.91
C LYS A 98 4.43 -14.02 -8.31
N ASN A 99 3.64 -14.27 -9.35
CA ASN A 99 4.10 -14.36 -10.75
C ASN A 99 3.16 -13.56 -11.66
N ILE A 100 3.66 -13.22 -12.85
CA ILE A 100 2.82 -12.76 -13.96
C ILE A 100 2.17 -14.01 -14.55
N PRO A 101 0.83 -14.06 -14.65
CA PRO A 101 0.14 -15.16 -15.29
C PRO A 101 0.55 -15.31 -16.75
N ALA A 102 0.89 -16.55 -17.19
CA ALA A 102 1.36 -16.80 -18.55
C ALA A 102 0.30 -16.47 -19.61
N GLU A 103 -0.97 -16.59 -19.26
CA GLU A 103 -2.13 -16.26 -20.10
C GLU A 103 -2.23 -14.79 -20.49
N LEU A 104 -1.52 -13.89 -19.78
CA LEU A 104 -1.43 -12.49 -20.17
C LEU A 104 -0.52 -12.26 -21.37
N GLY A 105 0.36 -13.23 -21.71
CA GLY A 105 1.20 -13.19 -22.89
C GLY A 105 2.19 -12.01 -22.96
N LEU A 106 2.53 -11.41 -21.79
CA LEU A 106 3.42 -10.25 -21.73
C LEU A 106 4.87 -10.63 -22.02
N GLY A 107 5.47 -10.00 -23.01
CA GLY A 107 6.90 -10.05 -23.25
C GLY A 107 7.69 -9.08 -22.34
N GLU A 108 9.02 -9.10 -22.43
CA GLU A 108 9.88 -8.26 -21.58
C GLU A 108 9.63 -6.76 -21.75
N ALA A 109 9.25 -6.31 -22.96
CA ALA A 109 8.96 -4.91 -23.21
C ALA A 109 7.66 -4.46 -22.50
N GLU A 110 6.61 -5.29 -22.56
CA GLU A 110 5.35 -5.03 -21.87
C GLU A 110 5.51 -5.12 -20.35
N VAL A 111 6.32 -6.06 -19.86
CA VAL A 111 6.65 -6.17 -18.42
C VAL A 111 7.41 -4.92 -17.96
N ARG A 112 8.34 -4.39 -18.77
CA ARG A 112 9.03 -3.13 -18.47
C ARG A 112 8.05 -1.95 -18.45
N ALA A 113 7.14 -1.87 -19.42
CA ALA A 113 6.10 -0.84 -19.48
C ALA A 113 5.17 -0.91 -18.25
N LEU A 114 4.75 -2.11 -17.86
CA LEU A 114 3.98 -2.32 -16.63
C LEU A 114 4.75 -1.84 -15.39
N CYS A 115 6.04 -2.18 -15.31
CA CYS A 115 6.87 -1.78 -14.18
C CYS A 115 6.99 -0.25 -14.07
N THR A 116 7.25 0.44 -15.18
CA THR A 116 7.32 1.90 -15.20
C THR A 116 5.96 2.53 -14.89
N ALA A 117 4.86 2.01 -15.45
CA ALA A 117 3.51 2.49 -15.14
C ALA A 117 3.15 2.35 -13.64
N ALA A 118 3.62 1.29 -12.98
CA ALA A 118 3.46 1.13 -11.53
C ALA A 118 4.22 2.24 -10.77
N ILE A 119 5.47 2.52 -11.13
CA ILE A 119 6.25 3.58 -10.48
C ILE A 119 5.68 4.96 -10.79
N ASP A 120 5.12 5.18 -11.99
CA ASP A 120 4.43 6.43 -12.34
C ASP A 120 3.22 6.70 -11.42
N GLN A 121 2.48 5.67 -10.96
CA GLN A 121 1.44 5.84 -9.94
C GLN A 121 2.02 6.33 -8.62
N LEU A 122 3.16 5.81 -8.20
CA LEU A 122 3.82 6.27 -6.97
C LEU A 122 4.30 7.71 -7.11
N VAL A 123 4.88 8.07 -8.25
CA VAL A 123 5.29 9.45 -8.55
C VAL A 123 4.08 10.39 -8.56
N ALA A 124 2.98 10.00 -9.20
CA ALA A 124 1.75 10.78 -9.23
C ALA A 124 1.18 11.00 -7.82
N LEU A 125 1.16 9.95 -6.99
CA LEU A 125 0.73 10.03 -5.59
C LEU A 125 1.58 11.03 -4.79
N HIS A 126 2.90 10.93 -4.90
CA HIS A 126 3.84 11.79 -4.18
C HIS A 126 3.90 13.25 -4.71
N SER A 127 3.28 13.50 -5.85
CA SER A 127 3.21 14.82 -6.48
C SER A 127 1.93 15.58 -6.15
N ILE A 128 0.99 14.97 -5.41
CA ILE A 128 -0.25 15.62 -5.00
C ILE A 128 0.06 16.75 -4.03
N ASP A 129 -0.39 17.95 -4.37
CA ASP A 129 -0.37 19.07 -3.43
C ASP A 129 -1.46 18.86 -2.37
N VAL A 130 -1.02 18.62 -1.15
CA VAL A 130 -1.92 18.35 -0.02
C VAL A 130 -2.24 19.61 0.80
N ALA A 131 -1.52 20.72 0.55
CA ALA A 131 -1.68 21.95 1.33
C ALA A 131 -3.10 22.53 1.16
N GLY A 132 -3.74 22.84 2.27
CA GLY A 132 -5.11 23.39 2.29
C GLY A 132 -6.20 22.40 1.88
N THR A 133 -5.88 21.11 1.68
CA THR A 133 -6.86 20.06 1.37
C THR A 133 -7.24 19.24 2.62
N GLU A 134 -8.30 18.42 2.51
CA GLU A 134 -8.65 17.48 3.59
C GLU A 134 -7.54 16.45 3.88
N LEU A 135 -6.63 16.21 2.93
CA LEU A 135 -5.53 15.27 3.09
C LEU A 135 -4.51 15.75 4.13
N GLU A 136 -4.35 17.06 4.33
CA GLU A 136 -3.38 17.64 5.26
C GLU A 136 -3.55 17.10 6.71
N ARG A 137 -4.78 16.82 7.13
CA ARG A 137 -5.09 16.32 8.48
C ARG A 137 -4.54 14.91 8.78
N PHE A 138 -4.14 14.16 7.75
CA PHE A 138 -3.66 12.77 7.92
C PHE A 138 -2.17 12.66 8.22
N GLY A 139 -1.47 13.77 8.34
CA GLY A 139 -0.05 13.85 8.69
C GLY A 139 0.22 14.37 10.09
N LYS A 140 1.49 14.31 10.48
CA LYS A 140 2.02 14.87 11.74
C LYS A 140 3.10 15.93 11.48
N GLY A 141 3.20 16.45 10.24
CA GLY A 141 4.22 17.39 9.82
C GLY A 141 5.60 16.75 9.62
N GLU A 142 6.62 17.59 9.61
CA GLU A 142 8.02 17.24 9.38
C GLU A 142 8.58 16.24 10.42
N GLY A 143 9.73 15.63 10.10
CA GLY A 143 10.41 14.65 10.96
C GLY A 143 9.80 13.25 10.85
N TYR A 144 9.26 12.88 9.69
CA TYR A 144 8.64 11.56 9.48
C TYR A 144 9.65 10.44 9.66
N VAL A 145 10.83 10.52 9.00
CA VAL A 145 11.88 9.48 9.08
C VAL A 145 12.26 9.22 10.53
N LYS A 146 12.58 10.29 11.28
CA LYS A 146 12.94 10.15 12.70
C LYS A 146 11.84 9.48 13.52
N ARG A 147 10.58 9.89 13.32
CA ARG A 147 9.46 9.27 14.05
C ARG A 147 9.29 7.79 13.72
N GLN A 148 9.62 7.36 12.48
CA GLN A 148 9.57 5.92 12.13
C GLN A 148 10.69 5.15 12.82
N VAL A 149 11.93 5.63 12.77
CA VAL A 149 13.08 4.98 13.44
C VAL A 149 12.82 4.83 14.95
N ASP A 150 12.44 5.94 15.61
CA ASP A 150 12.13 5.95 17.05
C ASP A 150 10.96 5.01 17.38
N GLY A 151 9.89 5.12 16.60
CA GLY A 151 8.65 4.38 16.85
C GLY A 151 8.82 2.86 16.69
N TRP A 152 9.50 2.41 15.64
CA TRP A 152 9.77 0.98 15.41
C TRP A 152 10.77 0.43 16.41
N SER A 153 11.81 1.19 16.78
CA SER A 153 12.76 0.83 17.82
C SER A 153 12.07 0.64 19.17
N ALA A 154 11.16 1.56 19.54
CA ALA A 154 10.38 1.46 20.76
C ALA A 154 9.42 0.26 20.75
N ARG A 155 8.72 0.01 19.62
CA ARG A 155 7.84 -1.16 19.46
C ARG A 155 8.62 -2.46 19.59
N TYR A 156 9.77 -2.58 18.94
CA TYR A 156 10.64 -3.77 19.05
C TYR A 156 11.04 -4.03 20.49
N ARG A 157 11.54 -3.01 21.21
CA ARG A 157 11.92 -3.15 22.62
C ARG A 157 10.76 -3.57 23.51
N LYS A 158 9.56 -3.02 23.28
CA LYS A 158 8.34 -3.37 24.01
C LYS A 158 7.86 -4.80 23.70
N ALA A 159 7.97 -5.25 22.45
CA ALA A 159 7.55 -6.59 22.04
C ALA A 159 8.53 -7.69 22.44
N ARG A 160 9.77 -7.33 22.81
CA ARG A 160 10.80 -8.27 23.21
C ARG A 160 10.45 -8.96 24.52
N THR A 161 10.24 -10.27 24.48
CA THR A 161 9.99 -11.09 25.67
C THR A 161 11.30 -11.44 26.36
N HIS A 162 11.35 -11.29 27.68
CA HIS A 162 12.51 -11.69 28.48
C HIS A 162 12.71 -13.21 28.42
N GLY A 163 13.94 -13.65 28.12
CA GLY A 163 14.30 -15.08 28.13
C GLY A 163 14.23 -15.80 26.79
N VAL A 164 13.71 -15.20 25.73
CA VAL A 164 13.84 -15.76 24.37
C VAL A 164 15.21 -15.43 23.83
N ARG A 165 16.09 -16.42 23.70
CA ARG A 165 17.35 -16.30 22.93
C ARG A 165 16.96 -16.24 21.46
N HIS A 166 16.87 -15.05 20.91
CA HIS A 166 16.85 -14.90 19.46
C HIS A 166 18.22 -15.30 18.93
N GLY A 167 18.29 -16.32 18.08
CA GLY A 167 19.52 -16.87 17.52
C GLY A 167 20.38 -15.90 16.69
N THR A 168 19.92 -14.67 16.49
CA THR A 168 20.54 -13.61 15.69
C THR A 168 21.07 -12.42 16.50
N GLY A 169 21.07 -12.48 17.83
CA GLY A 169 21.48 -11.36 18.68
C GLY A 169 20.39 -10.26 18.80
N SER A 170 20.73 -9.19 19.49
CA SER A 170 19.79 -8.06 19.63
C SER A 170 19.93 -7.12 18.44
N PHE A 171 18.80 -6.63 17.91
CA PHE A 171 18.79 -5.61 16.85
C PHE A 171 19.19 -4.19 17.37
N GLU A 172 19.70 -4.08 18.62
CA GLU A 172 20.14 -2.80 19.19
C GLU A 172 21.22 -2.12 18.35
N LYS A 173 22.13 -2.90 17.74
CA LYS A 173 23.17 -2.34 16.83
C LYS A 173 22.55 -1.74 15.57
N VAL A 174 21.52 -2.41 15.01
CA VAL A 174 20.81 -1.91 13.83
C VAL A 174 20.03 -0.65 14.17
N MET A 175 19.33 -0.63 15.32
CA MET A 175 18.59 0.53 15.77
C MET A 175 19.49 1.73 16.06
N ALA A 176 20.67 1.50 16.70
CA ALA A 176 21.66 2.55 16.93
C ALA A 176 22.24 3.09 15.62
N TRP A 177 22.53 2.20 14.65
CA TRP A 177 23.03 2.59 13.34
C TRP A 177 21.98 3.42 12.58
N LEU A 178 20.69 3.01 12.60
CA LEU A 178 19.60 3.77 11.97
C LEU A 178 19.43 5.15 12.63
N ASP A 179 19.54 5.25 13.94
CA ASP A 179 19.45 6.53 14.65
C ASP A 179 20.59 7.49 14.27
N GLU A 180 21.79 6.97 14.06
CA GLU A 180 22.98 7.75 13.70
C GLU A 180 22.99 8.15 12.20
N HIS A 181 22.46 7.30 11.30
CA HIS A 181 22.60 7.45 9.85
C HIS A 181 21.32 7.78 9.12
N GLN A 182 20.19 7.97 9.84
CA GLN A 182 18.93 8.32 9.21
C GLN A 182 19.03 9.63 8.41
N PRO A 183 18.51 9.69 7.17
CA PRO A 183 18.48 10.92 6.41
C PRO A 183 17.44 11.90 6.99
N HIS A 184 17.54 13.16 6.59
CA HIS A 184 16.47 14.12 6.80
C HIS A 184 15.32 13.86 5.83
N ASP A 185 14.09 14.22 6.22
CA ASP A 185 12.95 14.20 5.31
C ASP A 185 13.26 15.01 4.05
N VAL A 186 13.04 14.45 2.86
CA VAL A 186 13.17 15.15 1.58
C VAL A 186 11.87 15.78 1.13
N GLY A 187 10.77 15.51 1.82
CA GLY A 187 9.44 16.04 1.54
C GLY A 187 8.40 15.58 2.52
N ASN A 188 7.20 16.15 2.40
CA ASN A 188 6.02 15.75 3.14
C ASN A 188 4.84 15.69 2.17
N CYS A 189 4.55 14.50 1.66
CA CYS A 189 3.49 14.24 0.69
C CYS A 189 2.62 13.07 1.15
N LEU A 190 1.53 12.79 0.44
CA LEU A 190 0.76 11.58 0.69
C LEU A 190 1.57 10.37 0.24
N ILE A 191 1.75 9.41 1.16
CA ILE A 191 2.47 8.16 0.95
C ILE A 191 1.56 6.97 1.24
N HIS A 192 1.79 5.85 0.56
CA HIS A 192 0.99 4.65 0.68
C HIS A 192 1.47 3.73 1.81
N ASN A 193 2.77 3.62 2.02
CA ASN A 193 3.47 2.74 2.99
C ASN A 193 3.33 1.23 2.77
N ASP A 194 2.60 0.79 1.76
CA ASP A 194 2.52 -0.63 1.33
C ASP A 194 2.34 -0.73 -0.18
N PHE A 195 3.10 0.09 -0.92
CA PHE A 195 3.00 0.14 -2.38
C PHE A 195 3.67 -1.08 -3.01
N ARG A 196 2.86 -1.97 -3.60
CA ARG A 196 3.31 -3.24 -4.17
C ARG A 196 2.39 -3.67 -5.33
N PHE A 197 2.88 -4.55 -6.21
CA PHE A 197 2.09 -5.06 -7.35
C PHE A 197 0.81 -5.80 -6.93
N ASP A 198 0.80 -6.46 -5.77
CA ASP A 198 -0.39 -7.14 -5.25
C ASP A 198 -1.44 -6.17 -4.66
N ASN A 199 -1.11 -4.88 -4.58
CA ASN A 199 -2.02 -3.78 -4.28
C ASN A 199 -2.37 -2.92 -5.52
N LEU A 200 -1.96 -3.35 -6.73
CA LEU A 200 -2.31 -2.68 -7.98
C LEU A 200 -3.36 -3.48 -8.74
N VAL A 201 -4.31 -2.76 -9.35
CA VAL A 201 -5.30 -3.32 -10.26
C VAL A 201 -4.96 -2.88 -11.67
N LEU A 202 -4.76 -3.84 -12.56
CA LEU A 202 -4.44 -3.63 -13.97
C LEU A 202 -5.69 -3.79 -14.82
N ALA A 203 -5.78 -3.06 -15.92
CA ALA A 203 -6.90 -3.19 -16.84
C ALA A 203 -6.89 -4.54 -17.57
N HIS A 204 -8.07 -5.10 -17.82
CA HIS A 204 -8.21 -6.36 -18.57
C HIS A 204 -7.81 -6.23 -20.04
N ASP A 205 -8.09 -5.09 -20.65
CA ASP A 205 -7.82 -4.79 -22.07
C ASP A 205 -6.36 -4.39 -22.32
N ASP A 206 -5.68 -3.89 -21.29
CA ASP A 206 -4.27 -3.50 -21.31
C ASP A 206 -3.62 -3.74 -19.94
N PRO A 207 -3.00 -4.90 -19.70
CA PRO A 207 -2.36 -5.21 -18.44
C PRO A 207 -1.15 -4.35 -18.09
N THR A 208 -0.70 -3.45 -18.97
CA THR A 208 0.32 -2.45 -18.64
C THR A 208 -0.27 -1.18 -18.01
N ARG A 209 -1.60 -1.01 -18.08
CA ARG A 209 -2.31 0.14 -17.54
C ARG A 209 -2.83 -0.12 -16.13
N VAL A 210 -2.32 0.63 -15.14
CA VAL A 210 -2.82 0.61 -13.77
C VAL A 210 -4.12 1.41 -13.69
N ILE A 211 -5.19 0.79 -13.20
CA ILE A 211 -6.51 1.40 -13.01
C ILE A 211 -6.87 1.58 -11.54
N GLY A 212 -6.08 1.03 -10.63
CA GLY A 212 -6.34 1.18 -9.21
C GLY A 212 -5.16 0.85 -8.32
N VAL A 213 -5.10 1.55 -7.19
CA VAL A 213 -4.24 1.28 -6.05
C VAL A 213 -5.13 0.93 -4.87
N LEU A 214 -4.85 -0.19 -4.22
CA LEU A 214 -5.64 -0.77 -3.13
C LEU A 214 -4.86 -0.70 -1.81
N ASP A 215 -5.60 -0.92 -0.69
CA ASP A 215 -5.04 -1.11 0.65
C ASP A 215 -4.39 0.14 1.27
N TRP A 216 -5.21 1.17 1.42
CA TRP A 216 -4.82 2.49 1.95
C TRP A 216 -4.72 2.56 3.48
N GLU A 217 -4.79 1.44 4.19
CA GLU A 217 -4.79 1.41 5.67
C GLU A 217 -3.54 2.02 6.30
N MET A 218 -2.39 1.96 5.60
CA MET A 218 -1.12 2.50 6.05
C MET A 218 -0.83 3.93 5.55
N ALA A 219 -1.68 4.45 4.65
CA ALA A 219 -1.45 5.75 4.01
C ALA A 219 -1.41 6.91 5.02
N THR A 220 -0.53 7.86 4.81
CA THR A 220 -0.33 9.04 5.68
C THR A 220 0.41 10.14 4.91
N LEU A 221 0.56 11.32 5.53
CA LEU A 221 1.58 12.25 5.04
C LEU A 221 2.95 11.87 5.63
N GLY A 222 3.94 11.81 4.77
CA GLY A 222 5.29 11.40 5.15
C GLY A 222 6.32 11.64 4.07
N ASP A 223 7.49 11.04 4.26
CA ASP A 223 8.60 11.17 3.35
C ASP A 223 8.45 10.24 2.13
N PRO A 224 8.51 10.75 0.89
CA PRO A 224 8.34 9.96 -0.32
C PRO A 224 9.41 8.87 -0.51
N LEU A 225 10.63 9.09 -0.01
CA LEU A 225 11.69 8.08 -0.14
C LEU A 225 11.53 6.94 0.87
N MET A 226 10.87 7.18 2.01
CA MET A 226 10.46 6.11 2.92
C MET A 226 9.42 5.19 2.27
N ASP A 227 8.50 5.73 1.47
CA ASP A 227 7.50 4.93 0.75
C ASP A 227 8.16 4.11 -0.37
N LEU A 228 9.03 4.76 -1.17
CA LEU A 228 9.83 4.08 -2.20
C LEU A 228 10.71 2.98 -1.59
N GLY A 229 11.42 3.28 -0.49
CA GLY A 229 12.23 2.30 0.24
C GLY A 229 11.42 1.14 0.77
N GLY A 230 10.21 1.41 1.29
CA GLY A 230 9.23 0.40 1.69
C GLY A 230 8.83 -0.53 0.53
N ALA A 231 8.55 0.03 -0.65
CA ALA A 231 8.26 -0.74 -1.87
C ALA A 231 9.46 -1.60 -2.28
N LEU A 232 10.68 -1.04 -2.26
CA LEU A 232 11.91 -1.72 -2.64
C LEU A 232 12.34 -2.80 -1.63
N ALA A 233 11.97 -2.70 -0.37
CA ALA A 233 12.24 -3.74 0.63
C ALA A 233 11.56 -5.09 0.29
N TYR A 234 10.45 -5.06 -0.46
CA TYR A 234 9.75 -6.24 -0.99
C TYR A 234 10.10 -6.58 -2.45
N TRP A 235 11.03 -5.82 -3.06
CA TRP A 235 11.41 -5.96 -4.46
C TRP A 235 12.49 -7.03 -4.62
N VAL A 236 12.08 -8.24 -4.95
CA VAL A 236 12.99 -9.37 -5.16
C VAL A 236 13.41 -9.42 -6.63
N GLN A 237 14.71 -9.37 -6.90
CA GLN A 237 15.30 -9.44 -8.23
C GLN A 237 15.61 -10.89 -8.64
N ALA A 238 15.87 -11.10 -9.94
CA ALA A 238 16.19 -12.41 -10.47
C ALA A 238 17.52 -12.98 -9.96
N ASP A 239 18.48 -12.11 -9.67
CA ASP A 239 19.85 -12.40 -9.20
C ASP A 239 19.98 -12.36 -7.67
N ASP A 240 18.91 -12.06 -6.93
CA ASP A 240 18.92 -12.15 -5.48
C ASP A 240 19.21 -13.59 -4.99
N ASP A 241 19.68 -13.73 -3.77
CA ASP A 241 19.99 -15.01 -3.18
C ASP A 241 18.74 -15.92 -3.06
N ARG A 242 18.97 -17.20 -2.75
CA ARG A 242 17.90 -18.21 -2.67
C ARG A 242 16.86 -17.88 -1.59
N ILE A 243 17.27 -17.25 -0.49
CA ILE A 243 16.38 -16.92 0.64
C ILE A 243 15.43 -15.78 0.21
N MET A 244 15.97 -14.70 -0.35
CA MET A 244 15.20 -13.59 -0.87
C MET A 244 14.21 -14.06 -1.95
N ARG A 245 14.68 -14.84 -2.94
CA ARG A 245 13.81 -15.41 -3.98
C ARG A 245 12.73 -16.33 -3.42
N GLY A 246 13.01 -17.05 -2.34
CA GLY A 246 12.03 -17.89 -1.64
C GLY A 246 10.94 -17.10 -0.92
N SER A 247 11.25 -15.90 -0.43
CA SER A 247 10.32 -15.01 0.28
C SER A 247 9.41 -14.17 -0.63
N ARG A 248 9.64 -14.21 -1.94
CA ARG A 248 8.96 -13.42 -2.97
C ARG A 248 7.44 -13.49 -2.88
N ARG A 249 6.80 -12.32 -2.90
CA ARG A 249 5.32 -12.17 -2.88
C ARG A 249 4.76 -11.53 -4.15
N GLN A 250 5.59 -10.84 -4.92
CA GLN A 250 5.23 -10.11 -6.14
C GLN A 250 6.18 -10.48 -7.29
N PRO A 251 5.85 -10.17 -8.57
CA PRO A 251 6.55 -10.71 -9.73
C PRO A 251 7.82 -9.92 -10.13
N THR A 252 8.42 -9.17 -9.22
CA THR A 252 9.53 -8.23 -9.50
C THR A 252 10.84 -8.87 -9.99
N HIS A 253 10.90 -10.21 -10.00
CA HIS A 253 12.01 -11.01 -10.56
C HIS A 253 11.81 -11.38 -12.04
N ALA A 254 10.63 -11.07 -12.61
CA ALA A 254 10.28 -11.47 -13.97
C ALA A 254 11.17 -10.75 -15.00
N PRO A 255 11.51 -11.39 -16.14
CA PRO A 255 12.20 -10.72 -17.24
C PRO A 255 11.45 -9.44 -17.65
N GLY A 256 12.18 -8.36 -17.86
CA GLY A 256 11.61 -7.04 -18.16
C GLY A 256 11.34 -6.15 -16.94
N MET A 257 11.21 -6.70 -15.72
CA MET A 257 11.10 -5.88 -14.51
C MET A 257 12.37 -5.08 -14.28
N LEU A 258 12.22 -3.87 -13.75
CA LEU A 258 13.33 -3.01 -13.35
C LEU A 258 14.04 -3.62 -12.12
N THR A 259 15.37 -3.49 -12.07
CA THR A 259 16.13 -3.71 -10.84
C THR A 259 15.82 -2.64 -9.80
N ARG A 260 16.18 -2.87 -8.53
CA ARG A 260 16.02 -1.85 -7.47
C ARG A 260 16.72 -0.53 -7.83
N ASP A 261 17.93 -0.61 -8.40
CA ASP A 261 18.68 0.56 -8.85
C ASP A 261 17.98 1.29 -10.01
N GLU A 262 17.46 0.54 -10.99
CA GLU A 262 16.68 1.12 -12.10
C GLU A 262 15.38 1.76 -11.62
N VAL A 263 14.66 1.16 -10.67
CA VAL A 263 13.47 1.75 -10.04
C VAL A 263 13.81 3.06 -9.37
N TRP A 264 14.90 3.08 -8.62
CA TRP A 264 15.39 4.27 -7.92
C TRP A 264 15.73 5.41 -8.90
N GLN A 265 16.48 5.09 -9.95
CA GLN A 265 16.85 6.06 -11.00
C GLN A 265 15.62 6.56 -11.78
N TYR A 266 14.72 5.65 -12.12
CA TYR A 266 13.47 6.01 -12.81
C TYR A 266 12.62 6.94 -11.97
N TYR A 267 12.41 6.59 -10.69
CA TYR A 267 11.64 7.43 -9.76
C TYR A 267 12.27 8.83 -9.60
N ALA A 268 13.59 8.91 -9.41
CA ALA A 268 14.31 10.18 -9.31
C ALA A 268 14.09 11.06 -10.56
N HIS A 269 14.22 10.45 -11.73
CA HIS A 269 14.01 11.14 -13.00
C HIS A 269 12.55 11.60 -13.17
N ALA A 270 11.59 10.70 -12.99
CA ALA A 270 10.17 10.96 -13.21
C ALA A 270 9.59 11.96 -12.21
N SER A 271 10.04 11.92 -10.96
CA SER A 271 9.58 12.85 -9.92
C SER A 271 10.30 14.21 -9.94
N GLY A 272 11.42 14.34 -10.68
CA GLY A 272 12.28 15.52 -10.68
C GLY A 272 12.99 15.78 -9.34
N ARG A 273 12.99 14.80 -8.42
CA ARG A 273 13.62 14.92 -7.10
C ARG A 273 15.12 14.67 -7.20
N ALA A 274 15.91 15.57 -6.63
CA ALA A 274 17.34 15.32 -6.44
C ALA A 274 17.51 14.28 -5.30
N ILE A 275 17.93 13.08 -5.65
CA ILE A 275 18.16 11.99 -4.71
C ILE A 275 19.66 11.76 -4.57
N SER A 276 20.19 11.86 -3.37
CA SER A 276 21.60 11.61 -3.08
C SER A 276 21.87 10.14 -2.75
N PRO A 277 23.12 9.65 -2.87
CA PRO A 277 23.47 8.31 -2.41
C PRO A 277 23.18 8.04 -0.92
N LYS A 278 23.11 9.09 -0.09
CA LYS A 278 22.75 8.98 1.33
C LYS A 278 21.26 8.71 1.56
N ASP A 279 20.44 9.04 0.58
CA ASP A 279 18.99 8.82 0.66
C ASP A 279 18.61 7.38 0.25
N GLN A 280 19.59 6.58 -0.17
CA GLN A 280 19.45 5.16 -0.55
C GLN A 280 19.75 4.19 0.61
N LEU A 281 19.87 4.70 1.84
CA LEU A 281 20.17 3.90 3.04
C LEU A 281 18.89 3.21 3.64
#